data_2aeec878aff69f8d6239701de206a149
#
_entry.id   2aeec878aff69f8d6239701de206a149
#
_cell.length_a   1.000
_cell.length_b   1.000
_cell.length_c   1.000
_cell.angle_alpha   90.00
_cell.angle_beta   90.00
_cell.angle_gamma   90.00
#
_symmetry.space_group_name_H-M   'P 1'
#
loop_
_entity.id
_entity.type
_entity.pdbx_description
1 polymer ?
#
loop_
_entity_poly.entity_id
_entity_poly.type
_entity_poly.pdbx_seq_one_letter_code
_entity_poly.pdbx_strand_id
1 'polypeptide(L)'
;MSEPLAQAITDVAEATGRDFTSVATELLSEAIAMRRCPGIAFMEGTTGRRAIIAGTGIDVWEVVYVYEHASRDFEELRQAFSHLTDLQLRAALGYAILYPGEVRRRIAENDAWTPERLAQELPIFVPPQA
;
A
#
# COMPACT_ATOMS: atom_id res chain seq x y z
N MET A 1 18.76 -5.94 21.68
CA MET A 1 17.42 -5.36 21.72
C MET A 1 17.03 -5.16 23.17
N SER A 2 16.43 -4.03 23.52
CA SER A 2 16.01 -3.77 24.89
C SER A 2 14.84 -4.67 25.29
N GLU A 3 14.70 -4.92 26.59
CA GLU A 3 13.59 -5.71 27.12
C GLU A 3 12.23 -5.12 26.82
N PRO A 4 12.01 -3.78 26.99
CA PRO A 4 10.72 -3.20 26.64
C PRO A 4 10.36 -3.33 25.16
N LEU A 5 11.33 -3.24 24.26
CA LEU A 5 11.08 -3.43 22.84
C LEU A 5 10.76 -4.89 22.53
N ALA A 6 11.52 -5.83 23.09
CA ALA A 6 11.26 -7.25 22.92
C ALA A 6 9.84 -7.61 23.43
N GLN A 7 9.44 -7.05 24.57
CA GLN A 7 8.12 -7.30 25.13
C GLN A 7 7.02 -6.73 24.22
N ALA A 8 7.22 -5.54 23.68
CA ALA A 8 6.27 -4.93 22.75
C ALA A 8 6.08 -5.80 21.49
N ILE A 9 7.16 -6.35 20.94
CA ILE A 9 7.08 -7.27 19.80
C ILE A 9 6.35 -8.55 20.18
N THR A 10 6.64 -9.11 21.37
CA THR A 10 5.95 -10.30 21.88
C THR A 10 4.45 -10.06 21.99
N ASP A 11 4.06 -8.88 22.51
CA ASP A 11 2.64 -8.52 22.65
C ASP A 11 1.94 -8.48 21.29
N VAL A 12 2.57 -7.91 20.26
CA VAL A 12 2.03 -7.90 18.91
C VAL A 12 1.93 -9.32 18.35
N ALA A 13 2.96 -10.13 18.55
CA ALA A 13 2.98 -11.51 18.08
C ALA A 13 1.82 -12.32 18.70
N GLU A 14 1.61 -12.20 20.00
CA GLU A 14 0.52 -12.87 20.69
C GLU A 14 -0.85 -12.38 20.20
N ALA A 15 -1.01 -11.07 20.04
CA ALA A 15 -2.28 -10.48 19.59
C ALA A 15 -2.64 -10.90 18.15
N THR A 16 -1.64 -11.18 17.31
CA THR A 16 -1.84 -11.51 15.89
C THR A 16 -1.71 -13.00 15.59
N GLY A 17 -1.38 -13.83 16.59
CA GLY A 17 -1.17 -15.27 16.39
C GLY A 17 0.06 -15.60 15.54
N ARG A 18 1.06 -14.72 15.51
CA ARG A 18 2.28 -14.87 14.72
C ARG A 18 3.49 -15.02 15.63
N ASP A 19 4.58 -15.56 15.10
CA ASP A 19 5.81 -15.71 15.88
C ASP A 19 6.59 -14.39 15.98
N PHE A 20 7.49 -14.31 16.97
CA PHE A 20 8.31 -13.14 17.24
C PHE A 20 9.14 -12.71 16.02
N THR A 21 9.80 -13.68 15.38
CA THR A 21 10.69 -13.38 14.25
C THR A 21 9.95 -12.78 13.07
N SER A 22 8.79 -13.31 12.72
CA SER A 22 7.96 -12.79 11.63
C SER A 22 7.50 -11.37 11.91
N VAL A 23 7.03 -11.11 13.13
CA VAL A 23 6.59 -9.77 13.53
C VAL A 23 7.75 -8.78 13.54
N ALA A 24 8.89 -9.16 14.14
CA ALA A 24 10.06 -8.30 14.18
C ALA A 24 10.56 -7.95 12.77
N THR A 25 10.60 -8.93 11.89
CA THR A 25 11.03 -8.74 10.49
C THR A 25 10.10 -7.76 9.77
N GLU A 26 8.80 -7.92 9.92
CA GLU A 26 7.81 -7.02 9.31
C GLU A 26 7.97 -5.59 9.83
N LEU A 27 8.05 -5.43 11.15
CA LEU A 27 8.18 -4.11 11.76
C LEU A 27 9.46 -3.40 11.32
N LEU A 28 10.59 -4.11 11.28
CA LEU A 28 11.85 -3.55 10.83
C LEU A 28 11.82 -3.20 9.34
N SER A 29 11.24 -4.05 8.53
CA SER A 29 11.11 -3.80 7.08
C SER A 29 10.28 -2.55 6.81
N GLU A 30 9.15 -2.39 7.51
CA GLU A 30 8.30 -1.20 7.37
C GLU A 30 9.02 0.06 7.87
N ALA A 31 9.71 -0.02 8.99
CA ALA A 31 10.46 1.12 9.53
C ALA A 31 11.54 1.59 8.57
N ILE A 32 12.27 0.67 7.96
CA ILE A 32 13.29 0.99 6.97
C ILE A 32 12.66 1.64 5.74
N ALA A 33 11.56 1.07 5.26
CA ALA A 33 10.85 1.62 4.08
C ALA A 33 10.36 3.04 4.34
N MET A 34 9.80 3.32 5.51
CA MET A 34 9.34 4.66 5.87
C MET A 34 10.48 5.68 5.96
N ARG A 35 11.66 5.25 6.40
CA ARG A 35 12.83 6.13 6.42
C ARG A 35 13.38 6.41 5.02
N ARG A 36 13.33 5.40 4.14
CA ARG A 36 13.76 5.55 2.75
C ARG A 36 12.79 6.36 1.91
N CYS A 37 11.51 6.28 2.26
CA CYS A 37 10.42 6.90 1.49
C CYS A 37 9.56 7.77 2.42
N PRO A 38 10.04 8.98 2.79
CA PRO A 38 9.24 9.89 3.60
C PRO A 38 7.89 10.17 2.91
N GLY A 39 6.82 10.15 3.70
CA GLY A 39 5.47 10.33 3.18
C GLY A 39 4.73 9.01 2.92
N ILE A 40 5.38 7.88 3.09
CA ILE A 40 4.78 6.55 3.02
C ILE A 40 4.54 6.01 4.43
N ALA A 41 3.41 5.35 4.62
CA ALA A 41 3.06 4.66 5.85
C ALA A 41 2.54 3.27 5.50
N PHE A 42 2.28 2.45 6.51
CA PHE A 42 1.74 1.12 6.32
C PHE A 42 0.47 0.94 7.13
N MET A 43 -0.46 0.20 6.59
CA MET A 43 -1.76 -0.01 7.21
C MET A 43 -2.19 -1.46 7.01
N GLU A 44 -2.89 -1.99 8.00
CA GLU A 44 -3.46 -3.34 7.89
C GLU A 44 -4.58 -3.35 6.86
N GLY A 45 -4.58 -4.36 6.02
CA GLY A 45 -5.63 -4.59 5.02
C GLY A 45 -6.10 -6.04 5.04
N THR A 46 -7.11 -6.35 4.25
CA THR A 46 -7.66 -7.71 4.18
C THR A 46 -6.68 -8.73 3.62
N THR A 47 -5.70 -8.27 2.83
CA THR A 47 -4.66 -9.11 2.22
C THR A 47 -3.28 -8.88 2.83
N GLY A 48 -3.25 -8.38 4.07
CA GLY A 48 -2.03 -8.11 4.82
C GLY A 48 -1.68 -6.62 4.88
N ARG A 49 -0.45 -6.34 5.26
CA ARG A 49 0.05 -4.97 5.37
C ARG A 49 0.19 -4.34 3.98
N ARG A 50 -0.21 -3.09 3.84
CA ARG A 50 -0.15 -2.37 2.56
C ARG A 50 0.50 -1.00 2.74
N ALA A 51 1.28 -0.59 1.74
CA ALA A 51 1.88 0.74 1.69
C ALA A 51 0.86 1.77 1.21
N ILE A 52 0.74 2.85 1.94
CA ILE A 52 -0.18 3.95 1.63
C ILE A 52 0.56 5.28 1.65
N ILE A 53 -0.05 6.31 1.05
CA ILE A 53 0.39 7.69 1.26
C ILE A 53 -0.05 8.10 2.67
N ALA A 54 0.90 8.51 3.51
CA ALA A 54 0.63 8.87 4.90
C ALA A 54 -0.45 9.97 4.99
N GLY A 55 -1.35 9.79 5.94
CA GLY A 55 -2.46 10.74 6.15
C GLY A 55 -3.62 10.59 5.18
N THR A 56 -3.58 9.59 4.31
CA THR A 56 -4.66 9.28 3.35
C THR A 56 -5.00 7.81 3.44
N GLY A 57 -6.05 7.38 2.81
CA GLY A 57 -6.34 5.95 2.65
C GLY A 57 -5.91 5.41 1.30
N ILE A 58 -5.09 6.15 0.57
CA ILE A 58 -4.73 5.83 -0.81
C ILE A 58 -3.50 4.94 -0.85
N ASP A 59 -3.63 3.77 -1.46
CA ASP A 59 -2.55 2.83 -1.65
C ASP A 59 -1.55 3.32 -2.69
N VAL A 60 -0.28 3.02 -2.46
CA VAL A 60 0.78 3.32 -3.43
C VAL A 60 0.47 2.68 -4.79
N TRP A 61 0.04 1.42 -4.80
CA TRP A 61 -0.23 0.73 -6.07
C TRP A 61 -1.33 1.42 -6.89
N GLU A 62 -2.31 2.06 -6.24
CA GLU A 62 -3.37 2.80 -6.96
C GLU A 62 -2.79 3.97 -7.73
N VAL A 63 -1.88 4.72 -7.12
CA VAL A 63 -1.22 5.85 -7.77
C VAL A 63 -0.39 5.37 -8.96
N VAL A 64 0.37 4.30 -8.77
CA VAL A 64 1.21 3.73 -9.85
C VAL A 64 0.35 3.21 -10.99
N TYR A 65 -0.74 2.53 -10.67
CA TYR A 65 -1.67 2.01 -11.67
C TYR A 65 -2.23 3.15 -12.54
N VAL A 66 -2.72 4.21 -11.92
CA VAL A 66 -3.27 5.37 -12.65
C VAL A 66 -2.16 6.03 -13.48
N TYR A 67 -0.97 6.20 -12.92
CA TYR A 67 0.15 6.80 -13.62
C TYR A 67 0.50 6.04 -14.90
N GLU A 68 0.55 4.72 -14.82
CA GLU A 68 0.86 3.88 -15.98
C GLU A 68 -0.25 3.93 -17.04
N HIS A 69 -1.51 4.00 -16.60
CA HIS A 69 -2.64 4.12 -17.52
C HIS A 69 -2.81 5.53 -18.09
N ALA A 70 -2.15 6.52 -17.50
CA ALA A 70 -2.08 7.89 -18.01
C ALA A 70 -0.81 8.11 -18.85
N SER A 71 -0.25 7.07 -19.43
CA SER A 71 0.97 7.10 -20.26
C SER A 71 2.16 7.74 -19.54
N ARG A 72 2.21 7.59 -18.22
CA ARG A 72 3.23 8.17 -17.34
C ARG A 72 3.31 9.69 -17.43
N ASP A 73 2.18 10.32 -17.67
CA ASP A 73 2.04 11.78 -17.68
C ASP A 73 1.71 12.25 -16.25
N PHE A 74 2.64 12.95 -15.63
CA PHE A 74 2.48 13.42 -14.25
C PHE A 74 1.33 14.43 -14.11
N GLU A 75 1.09 15.26 -15.11
CA GLU A 75 0.00 16.23 -15.08
C GLU A 75 -1.37 15.53 -15.07
N GLU A 76 -1.54 14.47 -15.85
CA GLU A 76 -2.75 13.67 -15.81
C GLU A 76 -2.90 12.98 -14.45
N LEU A 77 -1.80 12.51 -13.85
CA LEU A 77 -1.82 11.93 -12.52
C LEU A 77 -2.29 12.95 -11.48
N ARG A 78 -1.79 14.19 -11.55
CA ARG A 78 -2.23 15.27 -10.67
C ARG A 78 -3.72 15.54 -10.79
N GLN A 79 -4.25 15.50 -11.99
CA GLN A 79 -5.69 15.69 -12.23
C GLN A 79 -6.51 14.55 -11.66
N ALA A 80 -6.02 13.32 -11.78
CA ALA A 80 -6.71 12.14 -11.23
C ALA A 80 -6.76 12.15 -9.70
N PHE A 81 -5.73 12.69 -9.05
CA PHE A 81 -5.64 12.81 -7.60
C PHE A 81 -5.52 14.28 -7.18
N SER A 82 -6.52 15.08 -7.56
CA SER A 82 -6.48 16.54 -7.38
C SER A 82 -6.38 16.98 -5.92
N HIS A 83 -6.75 16.11 -4.98
CA HIS A 83 -6.69 16.39 -3.55
C HIS A 83 -5.33 16.03 -2.92
N LEU A 84 -4.42 15.46 -3.70
CA LEU A 84 -3.06 15.12 -3.25
C LEU A 84 -2.06 16.17 -3.74
N THR A 85 -1.01 16.39 -2.95
CA THR A 85 0.07 17.27 -3.35
C THR A 85 1.05 16.55 -4.29
N ASP A 86 1.84 17.33 -5.02
CA ASP A 86 2.91 16.78 -5.84
C ASP A 86 3.89 15.94 -5.01
N LEU A 87 4.19 16.40 -3.80
CA LEU A 87 5.08 15.69 -2.90
C LEU A 87 4.52 14.31 -2.53
N GLN A 88 3.22 14.23 -2.25
CA GLN A 88 2.55 12.97 -1.94
C GLN A 88 2.58 12.01 -3.13
N LEU A 89 2.29 12.51 -4.33
CA LEU A 89 2.34 11.69 -5.55
C LEU A 89 3.76 11.20 -5.84
N ARG A 90 4.75 12.07 -5.67
CA ARG A 90 6.16 11.70 -5.87
C ARG A 90 6.63 10.69 -4.84
N ALA A 91 6.14 10.77 -3.60
CA ALA A 91 6.46 9.78 -2.58
C ALA A 91 5.97 8.38 -3.00
N ALA A 92 4.76 8.29 -3.53
CA ALA A 92 4.21 7.02 -4.00
C ALA A 92 5.02 6.45 -5.18
N LEU A 93 5.34 7.29 -6.17
CA LEU A 93 6.15 6.86 -7.31
C LEU A 93 7.56 6.47 -6.89
N GLY A 94 8.16 7.19 -5.94
CA GLY A 94 9.48 6.87 -5.39
C GLY A 94 9.50 5.53 -4.66
N TYR A 95 8.45 5.24 -3.90
CA TYR A 95 8.31 3.94 -3.25
C TYR A 95 8.31 2.80 -4.28
N ALA A 96 7.58 2.97 -5.38
CA ALA A 96 7.49 1.97 -6.43
C ALA A 96 8.84 1.71 -7.12
N ILE A 97 9.72 2.71 -7.17
CA ILE A 97 11.08 2.53 -7.70
C ILE A 97 11.93 1.66 -6.77
N LEU A 98 11.80 1.85 -5.46
CA LEU A 98 12.58 1.10 -4.47
C LEU A 98 12.00 -0.29 -4.18
N TYR A 99 10.69 -0.45 -4.28
CA TYR A 99 9.99 -1.69 -3.97
C TYR A 99 9.08 -2.13 -5.12
N PRO A 100 9.66 -2.33 -6.33
CA PRO A 100 8.84 -2.61 -7.52
C PRO A 100 8.10 -3.95 -7.45
N GLY A 101 8.68 -4.95 -6.80
CA GLY A 101 8.06 -6.27 -6.68
C GLY A 101 6.77 -6.25 -5.89
N GLU A 102 6.75 -5.52 -4.77
CA GLU A 102 5.55 -5.39 -3.96
C GLU A 102 4.44 -4.65 -4.70
N VAL A 103 4.79 -3.55 -5.36
CA VAL A 103 3.82 -2.75 -6.10
C VAL A 103 3.24 -3.56 -7.26
N ARG A 104 4.09 -4.29 -8.00
CA ARG A 104 3.63 -5.16 -9.11
C ARG A 104 2.70 -6.25 -8.63
N ARG A 105 2.99 -6.85 -7.49
CA ARG A 105 2.14 -7.87 -6.88
C ARG A 105 0.76 -7.29 -6.56
N ARG A 106 0.70 -6.10 -5.98
CA ARG A 106 -0.57 -5.45 -5.65
C ARG A 106 -1.39 -5.08 -6.90
N ILE A 107 -0.71 -4.62 -7.94
CA ILE A 107 -1.37 -4.31 -9.22
C ILE A 107 -1.93 -5.60 -9.85
N ALA A 108 -1.16 -6.68 -9.82
CA ALA A 108 -1.60 -7.97 -10.36
C ALA A 108 -2.81 -8.51 -9.59
N GLU A 109 -2.84 -8.38 -8.27
CA GLU A 109 -3.99 -8.76 -7.45
C GLU A 109 -5.22 -7.94 -7.84
N ASN A 110 -5.06 -6.65 -8.11
CA ASN A 110 -6.14 -5.78 -8.56
C ASN A 110 -6.64 -6.16 -9.95
N ASP A 111 -5.74 -6.48 -10.87
CA ASP A 111 -6.12 -6.89 -12.24
C ASP A 111 -6.92 -8.19 -12.25
N ALA A 112 -6.79 -9.03 -11.23
CA ALA A 112 -7.60 -10.23 -11.08
C ALA A 112 -9.04 -9.90 -10.68
N TRP A 113 -9.32 -8.67 -10.23
CA TRP A 113 -10.65 -8.21 -9.83
C TRP A 113 -11.31 -7.44 -10.96
N THR A 114 -12.08 -8.13 -11.79
CA THR A 114 -12.88 -7.49 -12.85
C THR A 114 -14.18 -6.94 -12.26
N PRO A 115 -14.86 -5.99 -12.94
CA PRO A 115 -16.17 -5.53 -12.50
C PRO A 115 -17.19 -6.67 -12.33
N GLU A 116 -17.16 -7.66 -13.21
CA GLU A 116 -18.03 -8.84 -13.13
C GLU A 116 -17.73 -9.67 -11.88
N ARG A 117 -16.47 -9.90 -11.58
CA ARG A 117 -16.08 -10.65 -10.39
C ARG A 117 -16.46 -9.91 -9.11
N LEU A 118 -16.25 -8.59 -9.08
CA LEU A 118 -16.65 -7.76 -7.95
C LEU A 118 -18.17 -7.82 -7.73
N ALA A 119 -18.94 -7.77 -8.79
CA ALA A 119 -20.39 -7.85 -8.70
C ALA A 119 -20.86 -9.20 -8.15
N GLN A 120 -20.14 -10.28 -8.44
CA GLN A 120 -20.46 -11.63 -7.95
C GLN A 120 -20.09 -11.82 -6.47
N GLU A 121 -18.93 -11.32 -6.07
CA GLU A 121 -18.40 -11.53 -4.72
C GLU A 121 -18.85 -10.45 -3.72
N LEU A 122 -19.17 -9.26 -4.22
CA LEU A 122 -19.66 -8.13 -3.43
C LEU A 122 -21.00 -7.68 -4.04
N PRO A 123 -22.13 -8.27 -3.60
CA PRO A 123 -23.44 -8.02 -4.23
C PRO A 123 -23.87 -6.55 -4.24
N ILE A 124 -23.31 -5.73 -3.35
CA ILE A 124 -23.63 -4.30 -3.30
C ILE A 124 -22.76 -3.46 -4.27
N PHE A 125 -21.78 -4.07 -4.92
CA PHE A 125 -20.93 -3.36 -5.87
C PHE A 125 -21.66 -3.19 -7.20
N VAL A 126 -21.70 -1.94 -7.68
CA VAL A 126 -22.25 -1.63 -9.01
C VAL A 126 -21.07 -1.24 -9.91
N PRO A 127 -20.78 -2.02 -10.98
CA PRO A 127 -19.69 -1.69 -11.89
C PRO A 127 -19.91 -0.32 -12.54
N PRO A 128 -18.84 0.46 -12.78
CA PRO A 128 -18.97 1.70 -13.53
C PRO A 128 -19.48 1.42 -14.94
N GLN A 129 -20.38 2.27 -15.41
CA GLN A 129 -20.91 2.15 -16.78
C GLN A 129 -19.97 2.86 -17.75
N ALA A 130 -19.70 2.20 -18.85
CA ALA A 130 -18.82 2.73 -19.88
C ALA A 130 -19.44 3.93 -20.59
#